data_9d379c003b4c96176d38d3229213134c
#
_entry.id   9d379c003b4c96176d38d3229213134c
#
_cell.length_a   1.000
_cell.length_b   1.000
_cell.length_c   1.000
_cell.angle_alpha   90.00
_cell.angle_beta   90.00
_cell.angle_gamma   90.00
#
_symmetry.space_group_name_H-M   'P 1'
#
loop_
_entity.id
_entity.type
_entity.pdbx_description
1 polymer ?
#
loop_
_entity_poly.entity_id
_entity_poly.type
_entity_poly.pdbx_seq_one_letter_code
_entity_poly.pdbx_strand_id
1 'polypeptide(L)'
;MIRISLSGFLILFLLALAPSHTQAEPYLLTVQQLKASMDKASQPSQKGFALIDVRSPEENQGGFIPGTDFNIDFREIQTRHQEIRAELDSHIVVYCQSGHRSNIAAETLMSLGYKNVYNVEGSMNAWEEARYPIEHPR
;
A
#
# COMPACT_ATOMS: atom_id res chain seq x y z
N MET A 1 -30.91 59.89 -35.82
CA MET A 1 -31.24 58.91 -34.74
C MET A 1 -30.39 57.70 -34.95
N ILE A 2 -29.37 57.55 -34.14
CA ILE A 2 -28.45 56.40 -34.18
C ILE A 2 -28.92 55.39 -33.14
N ARG A 3 -29.40 54.21 -33.58
CA ARG A 3 -29.72 53.11 -32.66
C ARG A 3 -28.47 52.25 -32.44
N ILE A 4 -27.92 52.37 -31.24
CA ILE A 4 -26.84 51.49 -30.80
C ILE A 4 -27.48 50.21 -30.26
N SER A 5 -27.33 49.11 -31.01
CA SER A 5 -27.72 47.78 -30.57
C SER A 5 -26.61 47.21 -29.65
N LEU A 6 -26.87 47.11 -28.35
CA LEU A 6 -26.03 46.39 -27.42
C LEU A 6 -26.30 44.89 -27.57
N SER A 7 -25.48 44.21 -28.38
CA SER A 7 -25.43 42.76 -28.35
C SER A 7 -24.68 42.32 -27.10
N GLY A 8 -25.42 41.85 -26.12
CA GLY A 8 -24.84 41.26 -24.91
C GLY A 8 -24.20 39.93 -25.26
N PHE A 9 -22.89 39.87 -25.21
CA PHE A 9 -22.14 38.61 -25.28
C PHE A 9 -22.25 37.92 -23.91
N LEU A 10 -23.14 36.94 -23.83
CA LEU A 10 -23.26 36.06 -22.68
C LEU A 10 -22.11 35.04 -22.73
N ILE A 11 -21.01 35.33 -22.05
CA ILE A 11 -19.92 34.37 -21.87
C ILE A 11 -20.39 33.30 -20.86
N LEU A 12 -20.83 32.16 -21.40
CA LEU A 12 -21.16 31.01 -20.60
C LEU A 12 -19.85 30.41 -20.09
N PHE A 13 -19.52 30.70 -18.83
CA PHE A 13 -18.40 30.05 -18.14
C PHE A 13 -18.80 28.59 -17.88
N LEU A 14 -18.42 27.71 -18.80
CA LEU A 14 -18.56 26.26 -18.61
C LEU A 14 -17.53 25.87 -17.55
N LEU A 15 -17.96 25.80 -16.28
CA LEU A 15 -17.17 25.24 -15.21
C LEU A 15 -17.02 23.77 -15.48
N ALA A 16 -15.92 23.36 -16.14
CA ALA A 16 -15.57 21.97 -16.28
C ALA A 16 -15.28 21.43 -14.88
N LEU A 17 -16.24 20.69 -14.32
CA LEU A 17 -15.96 19.82 -13.18
C LEU A 17 -14.94 18.77 -13.65
N ALA A 18 -13.67 19.03 -13.31
CA ALA A 18 -12.66 18.00 -13.42
C ALA A 18 -13.12 16.81 -12.57
N PRO A 19 -13.12 15.57 -13.11
CA PRO A 19 -13.45 14.43 -12.29
C PRO A 19 -12.47 14.39 -11.12
N SER A 20 -13.01 14.45 -9.91
CA SER A 20 -12.22 14.20 -8.71
C SER A 20 -11.66 12.80 -8.82
N HIS A 21 -10.38 12.69 -9.11
CA HIS A 21 -9.67 11.42 -9.02
C HIS A 21 -9.61 11.09 -7.52
N THR A 22 -10.60 10.38 -7.05
CA THR A 22 -10.53 9.72 -5.75
C THR A 22 -9.42 8.70 -5.88
N GLN A 23 -8.22 9.00 -5.39
CA GLN A 23 -7.18 7.99 -5.28
C GLN A 23 -7.73 6.92 -4.36
N ALA A 24 -7.71 5.67 -4.83
CA ALA A 24 -8.08 4.55 -4.00
C ALA A 24 -7.07 4.48 -2.84
N GLU A 25 -7.59 4.36 -1.62
CA GLU A 25 -6.77 4.18 -0.43
C GLU A 25 -6.45 2.68 -0.26
N PRO A 26 -5.27 2.35 0.27
CA PRO A 26 -4.95 0.95 0.57
C PRO A 26 -5.89 0.41 1.65
N TYR A 27 -6.19 -0.88 1.57
CA TYR A 27 -6.94 -1.55 2.63
C TYR A 27 -6.11 -1.58 3.92
N LEU A 28 -6.76 -1.36 5.06
CA LEU A 28 -6.12 -1.54 6.36
C LEU A 28 -6.29 -2.98 6.84
N LEU A 29 -5.22 -3.55 7.36
CA LEU A 29 -5.18 -4.90 7.91
C LEU A 29 -4.59 -4.84 9.32
N THR A 30 -5.31 -5.30 10.33
CA THR A 30 -4.77 -5.39 11.68
C THR A 30 -3.74 -6.51 11.79
N VAL A 31 -2.83 -6.42 12.77
CA VAL A 31 -1.87 -7.51 13.01
C VAL A 31 -2.56 -8.81 13.41
N GLN A 32 -3.73 -8.74 14.08
CA GLN A 32 -4.53 -9.91 14.42
C GLN A 32 -5.11 -10.59 13.17
N GLN A 33 -5.60 -9.81 12.21
CA GLN A 33 -6.09 -10.32 10.93
C GLN A 33 -4.96 -10.92 10.11
N LEU A 34 -3.80 -10.26 10.08
CA LEU A 34 -2.60 -10.79 9.40
C LEU A 34 -2.17 -12.12 10.02
N LYS A 35 -2.05 -12.17 11.36
CA LYS A 35 -1.68 -13.40 12.08
C LYS A 35 -2.66 -14.54 11.79
N ALA A 36 -3.96 -14.26 11.87
CA ALA A 36 -5.00 -15.27 11.58
C ALA A 36 -4.94 -15.75 10.13
N SER A 37 -4.67 -14.87 9.16
CA SER A 37 -4.52 -15.24 7.76
C SER A 37 -3.30 -16.13 7.51
N MET A 38 -2.20 -15.87 8.22
CA MET A 38 -0.99 -16.69 8.13
C MET A 38 -1.17 -18.05 8.79
N ASP A 39 -1.87 -18.11 9.93
CA ASP A 39 -2.10 -19.36 10.69
C ASP A 39 -3.02 -20.34 9.95
N LYS A 40 -3.88 -19.84 9.04
CA LYS A 40 -4.73 -20.69 8.19
C LYS A 40 -3.95 -21.45 7.11
N ALA A 41 -2.77 -20.96 6.73
CA ALA A 41 -1.96 -21.58 5.71
C ALA A 41 -1.21 -22.78 6.31
N SER A 42 -1.28 -23.92 5.64
CA SER A 42 -0.51 -25.11 6.04
C SER A 42 1.00 -24.91 5.88
N GLN A 43 1.40 -24.00 4.99
CA GLN A 43 2.79 -23.59 4.75
C GLN A 43 2.85 -22.10 4.43
N PRO A 44 3.94 -21.40 4.76
CA PRO A 44 4.09 -19.95 4.48
C PRO A 44 3.88 -19.59 3.01
N SER A 45 4.28 -20.47 2.09
CA SER A 45 4.10 -20.27 0.64
C SER A 45 2.63 -20.35 0.17
N GLN A 46 1.74 -20.85 1.01
CA GLN A 46 0.31 -21.06 0.69
C GLN A 46 -0.61 -20.00 1.31
N LYS A 47 -0.05 -18.95 1.90
CA LYS A 47 -0.85 -17.93 2.58
C LYS A 47 -1.73 -17.06 1.65
N GLY A 48 -1.50 -17.14 0.34
CA GLY A 48 -2.33 -16.47 -0.68
C GLY A 48 -2.07 -14.98 -0.88
N PHE A 49 -0.98 -14.45 -0.30
CA PHE A 49 -0.55 -13.07 -0.48
C PHE A 49 0.96 -12.94 -0.38
N ALA A 50 1.53 -11.90 -0.96
CA ALA A 50 2.92 -11.51 -0.74
C ALA A 50 3.01 -10.60 0.49
N LEU A 51 3.89 -10.89 1.42
CA LEU A 51 4.17 -10.08 2.62
C LEU A 51 5.52 -9.39 2.45
N ILE A 52 5.51 -8.06 2.50
CA ILE A 52 6.68 -7.24 2.20
C ILE A 52 7.02 -6.35 3.38
N ASP A 53 8.25 -6.49 3.88
CA ASP A 53 8.85 -5.53 4.80
C ASP A 53 9.41 -4.36 3.99
N VAL A 54 8.82 -3.18 4.15
CA VAL A 54 9.27 -1.98 3.42
C VAL A 54 10.16 -1.06 4.25
N ARG A 55 10.70 -1.60 5.35
CA ARG A 55 11.76 -0.95 6.13
C ARG A 55 13.11 -1.09 5.43
N SER A 56 14.13 -0.43 5.99
CA SER A 56 15.49 -0.60 5.50
C SER A 56 16.01 -2.03 5.68
N PRO A 57 17.03 -2.45 4.91
CA PRO A 57 17.69 -3.75 5.12
C PRO A 57 18.24 -3.91 6.55
N GLU A 58 18.75 -2.85 7.15
CA GLU A 58 19.31 -2.86 8.51
C GLU A 58 18.23 -3.14 9.55
N GLU A 59 17.05 -2.51 9.41
CA GLU A 59 15.90 -2.78 10.29
C GLU A 59 15.41 -4.22 10.13
N ASN A 60 15.33 -4.72 8.90
CA ASN A 60 14.94 -6.11 8.62
C ASN A 60 15.92 -7.12 9.25
N GLN A 61 17.23 -6.84 9.21
CA GLN A 61 18.25 -7.67 9.84
C GLN A 61 18.04 -7.80 11.36
N GLY A 62 17.49 -6.79 11.99
CA GLY A 62 17.15 -6.79 13.42
C GLY A 62 15.93 -7.63 13.80
N GLY A 63 15.19 -8.14 12.82
CA GLY A 63 14.00 -8.97 13.01
C GLY A 63 12.85 -8.53 12.13
N PHE A 64 12.01 -9.48 11.72
CA PHE A 64 10.88 -9.27 10.82
C PHE A 64 9.71 -10.20 11.15
N ILE A 65 8.56 -9.92 10.60
CA ILE A 65 7.37 -10.77 10.75
C ILE A 65 7.62 -12.11 10.05
N PRO A 66 7.44 -13.25 10.75
CA PRO A 66 7.58 -14.58 10.12
C PRO A 66 6.69 -14.69 8.88
N GLY A 67 7.23 -15.31 7.82
CA GLY A 67 6.51 -15.43 6.55
C GLY A 67 6.66 -14.21 5.63
N THR A 68 7.49 -13.24 5.98
CA THR A 68 7.89 -12.14 5.07
C THR A 68 8.60 -12.72 3.86
N ASP A 69 8.10 -12.37 2.67
CA ASP A 69 8.63 -12.86 1.40
C ASP A 69 9.74 -11.97 0.86
N PHE A 70 9.64 -10.66 1.07
CA PHE A 70 10.58 -9.68 0.52
C PHE A 70 10.86 -8.57 1.51
N ASN A 71 12.09 -8.06 1.46
CA ASN A 71 12.44 -6.78 2.04
C ASN A 71 12.80 -5.81 0.91
N ILE A 72 11.94 -4.85 0.66
CA ILE A 72 12.13 -3.80 -0.35
C ILE A 72 11.83 -2.47 0.31
N ASP A 73 12.85 -1.65 0.52
CA ASP A 73 12.69 -0.32 1.12
C ASP A 73 11.59 0.48 0.39
N PHE A 74 10.71 1.14 1.15
CA PHE A 74 9.57 1.87 0.58
C PHE A 74 9.97 2.88 -0.51
N ARG A 75 11.19 3.43 -0.43
CA ARG A 75 11.75 4.36 -1.41
C ARG A 75 12.09 3.70 -2.74
N GLU A 76 12.25 2.38 -2.75
CA GLU A 76 12.63 1.58 -3.92
C GLU A 76 11.47 0.81 -4.55
N ILE A 77 10.28 0.86 -3.96
CA ILE A 77 9.09 0.14 -4.47
C ILE A 77 8.80 0.47 -5.93
N GLN A 78 8.87 1.76 -6.29
CA GLN A 78 8.62 2.22 -7.66
C GLN A 78 9.49 1.50 -8.69
N THR A 79 10.74 1.22 -8.38
CA THR A 79 11.72 0.62 -9.30
C THR A 79 11.87 -0.88 -9.15
N ARG A 80 11.49 -1.44 -7.99
CA ARG A 80 11.73 -2.85 -7.64
C ARG A 80 10.46 -3.69 -7.50
N HIS A 81 9.28 -3.13 -7.71
CA HIS A 81 8.00 -3.84 -7.52
C HIS A 81 7.89 -5.14 -8.33
N GLN A 82 8.56 -5.24 -9.47
CA GLN A 82 8.55 -6.45 -10.31
C GLN A 82 9.23 -7.64 -9.64
N GLU A 83 10.11 -7.43 -8.66
CA GLU A 83 10.72 -8.51 -7.86
C GLU A 83 9.68 -9.30 -7.08
N ILE A 84 8.54 -8.67 -6.74
CA ILE A 84 7.43 -9.30 -6.02
C ILE A 84 6.81 -10.43 -6.85
N ARG A 85 6.91 -10.35 -8.18
CA ARG A 85 6.32 -11.31 -9.14
C ARG A 85 4.82 -11.51 -8.94
N ALA A 86 4.13 -10.44 -8.55
CA ALA A 86 2.70 -10.44 -8.33
C ALA A 86 1.98 -9.98 -9.61
N GLU A 87 0.83 -10.58 -9.87
CA GLU A 87 -0.12 -10.08 -10.85
C GLU A 87 -0.84 -8.85 -10.31
N LEU A 88 -1.45 -8.03 -11.17
CA LEU A 88 -2.11 -6.79 -10.73
C LEU A 88 -3.31 -7.02 -9.80
N ASP A 89 -3.90 -8.21 -9.83
CA ASP A 89 -5.00 -8.64 -8.95
C ASP A 89 -4.54 -9.50 -7.76
N SER A 90 -3.24 -9.77 -7.64
CA SER A 90 -2.67 -10.47 -6.48
C SER A 90 -2.83 -9.66 -5.21
N HIS A 91 -2.94 -10.33 -4.07
CA HIS A 91 -2.96 -9.70 -2.77
C HIS A 91 -1.54 -9.40 -2.29
N ILE A 92 -1.29 -8.14 -1.96
CA ILE A 92 0.01 -7.67 -1.47
C ILE A 92 -0.20 -7.00 -0.12
N VAL A 93 0.54 -7.44 0.87
CA VAL A 93 0.53 -6.90 2.23
C VAL A 93 1.87 -6.25 2.51
N VAL A 94 1.85 -4.99 2.91
CA VAL A 94 3.07 -4.24 3.24
C VAL A 94 3.05 -3.79 4.70
N TYR A 95 4.21 -3.79 5.32
CA TYR A 95 4.39 -3.28 6.68
C TYR A 95 5.73 -2.56 6.82
N CYS A 96 5.79 -1.65 7.79
CA CYS A 96 7.03 -0.99 8.21
C CYS A 96 7.15 -1.04 9.73
N GLN A 97 7.68 0.00 10.38
CA GLN A 97 7.76 0.05 11.84
C GLN A 97 6.43 0.49 12.48
N SER A 98 5.83 1.59 11.99
CA SER A 98 4.62 2.20 12.58
C SER A 98 3.40 2.23 11.64
N GLY A 99 3.57 1.91 10.35
CA GLY A 99 2.51 1.95 9.33
C GLY A 99 2.57 3.16 8.38
N HIS A 100 3.41 4.16 8.67
CA HIS A 100 3.50 5.38 7.83
C HIS A 100 4.21 5.12 6.49
N ARG A 101 5.43 4.57 6.53
CA ARG A 101 6.20 4.25 5.32
C ARG A 101 5.50 3.19 4.47
N SER A 102 4.87 2.21 5.10
CA SER A 102 4.11 1.18 4.41
C SER A 102 2.84 1.73 3.75
N ASN A 103 2.22 2.78 4.30
CA ASN A 103 1.15 3.47 3.61
C ASN A 103 1.64 4.10 2.30
N ILE A 104 2.79 4.78 2.33
CA ILE A 104 3.43 5.36 1.14
C ILE A 104 3.74 4.27 0.10
N ALA A 105 4.31 3.13 0.54
CA ALA A 105 4.59 2.00 -0.33
C ALA A 105 3.32 1.42 -0.95
N ALA A 106 2.25 1.30 -0.17
CA ALA A 106 0.96 0.81 -0.65
C ALA A 106 0.35 1.74 -1.71
N GLU A 107 0.36 3.04 -1.48
CA GLU A 107 -0.09 4.05 -2.46
C GLU A 107 0.74 3.98 -3.75
N THR A 108 2.06 3.79 -3.64
CA THR A 108 2.95 3.60 -4.78
C THR A 108 2.56 2.37 -5.59
N LEU A 109 2.36 1.22 -4.92
CA LEU A 109 1.91 -0.01 -5.59
C LEU A 109 0.57 0.17 -6.28
N MET A 110 -0.39 0.83 -5.62
CA MET A 110 -1.69 1.10 -6.23
C MET A 110 -1.58 1.99 -7.45
N SER A 111 -0.73 3.00 -7.43
CA SER A 111 -0.46 3.87 -8.60
C SER A 111 0.17 3.11 -9.77
N LEU A 112 0.85 2.00 -9.49
CA LEU A 112 1.41 1.08 -10.49
C LEU A 112 0.38 0.07 -11.04
N GLY A 113 -0.85 0.09 -10.53
CA GLY A 113 -1.96 -0.72 -11.03
C GLY A 113 -2.32 -1.94 -10.16
N TYR A 114 -1.61 -2.20 -9.07
CA TYR A 114 -1.97 -3.28 -8.15
C TYR A 114 -3.29 -2.94 -7.43
N LYS A 115 -4.24 -3.87 -7.42
CA LYS A 115 -5.62 -3.60 -6.99
C LYS A 115 -5.90 -3.98 -5.55
N ASN A 116 -5.16 -4.94 -5.01
CA ASN A 116 -5.43 -5.54 -3.69
C ASN A 116 -4.21 -5.34 -2.78
N VAL A 117 -3.98 -4.10 -2.36
CA VAL A 117 -2.84 -3.72 -1.52
C VAL A 117 -3.34 -3.38 -0.11
N TYR A 118 -2.70 -3.98 0.88
CA TYR A 118 -3.05 -3.87 2.29
C TYR A 118 -1.88 -3.27 3.07
N ASN A 119 -2.16 -2.26 3.88
CA ASN A 119 -1.21 -1.71 4.85
C ASN A 119 -1.49 -2.31 6.23
N VAL A 120 -0.47 -2.87 6.88
CA VAL A 120 -0.58 -3.42 8.24
C VAL A 120 -0.63 -2.26 9.24
N GLU A 121 -1.80 -2.09 9.86
CA GLU A 121 -2.03 -1.04 10.85
C GLU A 121 -1.11 -1.21 12.06
N GLY A 122 -0.36 -0.16 12.40
CA GLY A 122 0.61 -0.17 13.48
C GLY A 122 1.86 -1.03 13.21
N SER A 123 1.87 -1.83 12.14
CA SER A 123 3.03 -2.56 11.61
C SER A 123 3.84 -3.31 12.68
N MET A 124 5.17 -3.24 12.69
CA MET A 124 6.02 -3.93 13.68
C MET A 124 5.67 -3.54 15.11
N ASN A 125 5.37 -2.26 15.37
CA ASN A 125 5.01 -1.83 16.72
C ASN A 125 3.78 -2.58 17.24
N ALA A 126 2.72 -2.68 16.44
CA ALA A 126 1.50 -3.42 16.83
C ALA A 126 1.75 -4.94 16.91
N TRP A 127 2.60 -5.48 16.04
CA TRP A 127 2.98 -6.90 16.05
C TRP A 127 3.72 -7.27 17.33
N GLU A 128 4.67 -6.44 17.75
CA GLU A 128 5.44 -6.62 18.98
C GLU A 128 4.56 -6.41 20.22
N GLU A 129 3.69 -5.41 20.22
CA GLU A 129 2.75 -5.14 21.31
C GLU A 129 1.79 -6.33 21.52
N ALA A 130 1.37 -6.98 20.43
CA ALA A 130 0.58 -8.22 20.48
C ALA A 130 1.40 -9.44 20.93
N ARG A 131 2.71 -9.29 21.13
CA ARG A 131 3.64 -10.36 21.51
C ARG A 131 3.67 -11.53 20.53
N TYR A 132 3.49 -11.23 19.25
CA TYR A 132 3.63 -12.22 18.20
C TYR A 132 5.10 -12.52 17.88
N PRO A 133 5.41 -13.71 17.35
CA PRO A 133 6.79 -14.13 17.09
C PRO A 133 7.51 -13.20 16.12
N ILE A 134 8.81 -12.99 16.35
CA ILE A 134 9.73 -12.29 15.46
C ILE A 134 10.71 -13.31 14.89
N GLU A 135 10.97 -13.26 13.61
CA GLU A 135 12.00 -14.03 12.95
C GLU A 135 13.26 -13.19 12.75
N HIS A 136 14.41 -13.80 12.91
CA HIS A 136 15.71 -13.19 12.68
C HIS A 136 16.42 -13.89 11.52
N PRO A 137 17.18 -13.16 10.68
CA PRO A 137 18.00 -13.79 9.66
C PRO A 137 19.00 -14.79 10.28
N ARG A 138 19.28 -15.87 9.59
CA ARG A 138 20.26 -16.89 9.99
C ARG A 138 21.65 -16.46 9.58
#